data_fedc0bbd6f6ee81dd9347612d1b9da38
#
_entry.id   fedc0bbd6f6ee81dd9347612d1b9da38
#
_cell.length_a   1.000
_cell.length_b   1.000
_cell.length_c   1.000
_cell.angle_alpha   90.00
_cell.angle_beta   90.00
_cell.angle_gamma   90.00
#
_symmetry.space_group_name_H-M   'P 1'
#
loop_
_entity.id
_entity.type
_entity.pdbx_description
1 polymer ?
#
loop_
_entity_poly.entity_id
_entity_poly.type
_entity_poly.pdbx_seq_one_letter_code
_entity_poly.pdbx_strand_id
1 'polypeptide(L)'
;MLVFSEYQTGTIDLSLSFYGYEECTPSYSFGPAIRDTYVLHYITKGKGQFHYKGKIVDLKAGDLFLLKPNELTFYQADKEEPWSYYWLGMTGGRVYDYFNHSQIAEDCYLLANQKRKTDRIGK
;
A
#
# COMPACT_ATOMS: atom_id res chain seq x y z
N MET A 1 -10.18 -3.54 8.14
CA MET A 1 -10.70 -2.18 8.37
C MET A 1 -11.00 -1.93 9.83
N LEU A 2 -11.83 -2.74 10.41
CA LEU A 2 -12.21 -2.57 11.80
C LEU A 2 -11.05 -2.67 12.75
N VAL A 3 -10.03 -3.42 12.35
CA VAL A 3 -8.84 -3.58 13.17
C VAL A 3 -8.16 -2.25 13.45
N PHE A 4 -8.10 -1.38 12.46
CA PHE A 4 -7.49 -0.07 12.65
C PHE A 4 -8.26 0.78 13.64
N SER A 5 -9.57 0.69 13.62
CA SER A 5 -10.37 1.45 14.57
C SER A 5 -10.05 1.06 16.00
N GLU A 6 -9.83 -0.21 16.24
CA GLU A 6 -9.52 -0.70 17.57
C GLU A 6 -8.18 -0.18 18.06
N TYR A 7 -7.22 -0.10 17.17
CA TYR A 7 -5.90 0.38 17.55
C TYR A 7 -5.89 1.86 17.86
N GLN A 8 -6.81 2.61 17.32
CA GLN A 8 -6.86 4.04 17.56
C GLN A 8 -7.17 4.37 19.01
N THR A 9 -7.79 3.47 19.72
CA THR A 9 -8.19 3.73 21.09
C THR A 9 -7.09 3.47 22.10
N GLY A 10 -5.98 2.93 21.66
CA GLY A 10 -4.92 2.55 22.57
C GLY A 10 -3.79 3.55 22.60
N THR A 11 -2.59 3.02 22.45
CA THR A 11 -1.38 3.79 22.56
C THR A 11 -0.90 4.34 21.24
N ILE A 12 -1.53 3.96 20.15
CA ILE A 12 -1.09 4.36 18.81
C ILE A 12 -1.90 5.55 18.33
N ASP A 13 -1.20 6.62 17.96
CA ASP A 13 -1.83 7.77 17.36
C ASP A 13 -1.90 7.56 15.86
N LEU A 14 -2.86 6.77 15.45
CA LEU A 14 -3.06 6.41 14.04
C LEU A 14 -4.47 6.79 13.66
N SER A 15 -4.61 7.78 12.81
CA SER A 15 -5.91 8.24 12.33
C SER A 15 -6.17 7.79 10.92
N LEU A 16 -7.31 7.15 10.73
CA LEU A 16 -7.77 6.73 9.41
C LEU A 16 -8.52 7.90 8.78
N SER A 17 -7.91 8.51 7.77
CA SER A 17 -8.49 9.69 7.13
C SER A 17 -9.56 9.31 6.11
N PHE A 18 -9.30 8.25 5.35
CA PHE A 18 -10.25 7.79 4.33
C PHE A 18 -9.91 6.36 3.96
N TYR A 19 -10.89 5.68 3.38
CA TYR A 19 -10.67 4.32 2.93
C TYR A 19 -11.67 3.97 1.85
N GLY A 20 -11.37 2.94 1.09
CA GLY A 20 -12.27 2.50 0.04
C GLY A 20 -11.80 1.22 -0.62
N TYR A 21 -12.59 0.78 -1.56
CA TYR A 21 -12.31 -0.40 -2.36
C TYR A 21 -12.57 -0.05 -3.82
N GLU A 22 -11.67 -0.47 -4.69
CA GLU A 22 -11.79 -0.15 -6.10
C GLU A 22 -11.55 -1.38 -6.96
N GLU A 23 -12.42 -1.60 -7.93
CA GLU A 23 -12.21 -2.60 -8.97
C GLU A 23 -11.81 -1.83 -10.22
N CYS A 24 -10.54 -1.91 -10.56
CA CYS A 24 -10.02 -1.10 -11.64
C CYS A 24 -10.38 -1.67 -13.00
N THR A 25 -10.55 -0.80 -13.97
CA THR A 25 -10.73 -1.20 -15.36
C THR A 25 -9.36 -1.51 -15.96
N PRO A 26 -9.32 -2.24 -17.09
CA PRO A 26 -8.05 -2.56 -17.74
C PRO A 26 -7.22 -1.30 -17.99
N SER A 27 -5.95 -1.38 -17.62
CA SER A 27 -4.97 -0.30 -17.81
C SER A 27 -5.27 0.98 -17.05
N TYR A 28 -6.24 0.95 -16.12
CA TYR A 28 -6.52 2.11 -15.29
C TYR A 28 -5.25 2.54 -14.57
N SER A 29 -4.91 3.81 -14.66
CA SER A 29 -3.69 4.31 -14.04
C SER A 29 -3.98 5.52 -13.16
N PHE A 30 -3.09 5.76 -12.21
CA PHE A 30 -3.15 6.94 -11.37
C PHE A 30 -1.75 7.52 -11.24
N GLY A 31 -1.66 8.82 -11.48
CA GLY A 31 -0.40 9.49 -11.41
C GLY A 31 0.16 9.78 -12.80
N PRO A 32 1.39 10.29 -12.87
CA PRO A 32 2.25 10.59 -11.71
C PRO A 32 1.60 11.63 -10.80
N ALA A 33 1.69 11.41 -9.51
CA ALA A 33 1.06 12.31 -8.54
C ALA A 33 1.82 12.31 -7.23
N ILE A 34 1.68 13.40 -6.49
CA ILE A 34 2.26 13.54 -5.16
C ILE A 34 1.10 13.70 -4.18
N ARG A 35 1.14 12.95 -3.11
CA ARG A 35 0.10 13.02 -2.09
C ARG A 35 0.66 13.62 -0.81
N ASP A 36 -0.23 13.99 0.09
CA ASP A 36 0.16 14.55 1.39
C ASP A 36 -0.12 13.62 2.56
N THR A 37 -0.57 12.40 2.28
CA THR A 37 -0.84 11.41 3.32
C THR A 37 -0.26 10.06 2.91
N TYR A 38 -0.13 9.18 3.88
CA TYR A 38 0.22 7.79 3.59
C TYR A 38 -1.03 7.09 3.05
N VAL A 39 -0.89 6.36 1.97
CA VAL A 39 -2.00 5.58 1.42
C VAL A 39 -1.52 4.16 1.17
N LEU A 40 -2.08 3.24 1.92
CA LEU A 40 -1.74 1.83 1.81
C LEU A 40 -2.74 1.12 0.92
N HIS A 41 -2.25 0.33 -0.02
CA HIS A 41 -3.08 -0.44 -0.93
C HIS A 41 -2.87 -1.92 -0.69
N TYR A 42 -3.96 -2.66 -0.57
CA TYR A 42 -3.91 -4.11 -0.44
C TYR A 42 -4.65 -4.73 -1.63
N ILE A 43 -3.93 -5.46 -2.48
CA ILE A 43 -4.47 -6.01 -3.71
C ILE A 43 -5.21 -7.30 -3.40
N THR A 44 -6.49 -7.36 -3.75
CA THR A 44 -7.32 -8.52 -3.45
C THR A 44 -7.41 -9.49 -4.63
N LYS A 45 -7.30 -8.98 -5.86
CA LYS A 45 -7.29 -9.82 -7.06
C LYS A 45 -6.67 -9.06 -8.20
N GLY A 46 -6.28 -9.78 -9.23
CA GLY A 46 -5.66 -9.18 -10.40
C GLY A 46 -4.22 -8.79 -10.17
N LYS A 47 -3.71 -7.94 -11.04
CA LYS A 47 -2.32 -7.53 -10.97
C LYS A 47 -2.14 -6.17 -11.62
N GLY A 48 -0.94 -5.61 -11.43
CA GLY A 48 -0.61 -4.32 -12.01
C GLY A 48 0.83 -3.98 -11.76
N GLN A 49 1.19 -2.73 -12.05
CA GLN A 49 2.55 -2.25 -11.91
C GLN A 49 2.59 -1.02 -11.02
N PHE A 50 3.57 -0.97 -10.16
CA PHE A 50 3.82 0.14 -9.26
C PHE A 50 5.18 0.72 -9.59
N HIS A 51 5.21 2.03 -9.87
CA HIS A 51 6.44 2.74 -10.25
C HIS A 51 6.87 3.62 -9.09
N TYR A 52 8.08 3.39 -8.60
CA TYR A 52 8.59 4.12 -7.45
C TYR A 52 10.10 4.26 -7.56
N LYS A 53 10.58 5.48 -7.52
CA LYS A 53 12.01 5.81 -7.54
C LYS A 53 12.75 5.10 -8.68
N GLY A 54 12.17 5.15 -9.85
CA GLY A 54 12.79 4.57 -11.03
C GLY A 54 12.64 3.08 -11.18
N LYS A 55 11.97 2.44 -10.24
CA LYS A 55 11.70 1.01 -10.31
C LYS A 55 10.28 0.74 -10.77
N ILE A 56 10.11 -0.33 -11.50
CA ILE A 56 8.80 -0.81 -11.91
C ILE A 56 8.62 -2.18 -11.27
N VAL A 57 7.62 -2.31 -10.42
CA VAL A 57 7.39 -3.52 -9.66
C VAL A 57 6.07 -4.13 -10.06
N ASP A 58 6.10 -5.40 -10.44
CA ASP A 58 4.87 -6.14 -10.75
C ASP A 58 4.27 -6.66 -9.46
N LEU A 59 3.02 -6.31 -9.21
CA LEU A 59 2.32 -6.70 -8.00
C LEU A 59 1.04 -7.43 -8.36
N LYS A 60 0.59 -8.31 -7.47
CA LYS A 60 -0.60 -9.12 -7.70
C LYS A 60 -1.34 -9.34 -6.40
N ALA A 61 -2.44 -10.07 -6.48
CA ALA A 61 -3.28 -10.37 -5.32
C ALA A 61 -2.43 -10.86 -4.14
N GLY A 62 -2.68 -10.28 -2.99
CA GLY A 62 -1.95 -10.57 -1.77
C GLY A 62 -0.83 -9.61 -1.48
N ASP A 63 -0.40 -8.85 -2.46
CA ASP A 63 0.68 -7.88 -2.28
C ASP A 63 0.15 -6.55 -1.79
N LEU A 64 1.04 -5.76 -1.22
CA LEU A 64 0.72 -4.43 -0.69
C LEU A 64 1.63 -3.40 -1.35
N PHE A 65 1.13 -2.18 -1.50
CA PHE A 65 2.03 -1.07 -1.83
C PHE A 65 1.60 0.18 -1.08
N LEU A 66 2.59 1.03 -0.82
CA LEU A 66 2.42 2.19 0.04
C LEU A 66 2.82 3.46 -0.71
N LEU A 67 1.93 4.43 -0.71
CA LEU A 67 2.25 5.75 -1.21
C LEU A 67 2.63 6.62 -0.02
N LYS A 68 3.83 7.18 -0.05
CA LYS A 68 4.30 8.04 1.02
C LYS A 68 4.02 9.50 0.72
N PRO A 69 3.87 10.33 1.75
CA PRO A 69 3.68 11.77 1.51
C PRO A 69 4.85 12.37 0.77
N ASN A 70 4.54 13.30 -0.11
CA ASN A 70 5.52 14.12 -0.80
C ASN A 70 6.46 13.38 -1.74
N GLU A 71 6.06 12.18 -2.18
CA GLU A 71 6.85 11.42 -3.14
C GLU A 71 6.04 11.14 -4.39
N LEU A 72 6.70 11.22 -5.53
CA LEU A 72 6.06 11.01 -6.81
C LEU A 72 5.86 9.51 -7.04
N THR A 73 4.63 9.11 -7.34
CA THR A 73 4.31 7.71 -7.59
C THR A 73 3.37 7.59 -8.79
N PHE A 74 3.38 6.41 -9.38
CA PHE A 74 2.49 6.06 -10.49
C PHE A 74 2.17 4.58 -10.36
N TYR A 75 0.92 4.22 -10.57
CA TYR A 75 0.54 2.80 -10.58
C TYR A 75 -0.52 2.56 -11.63
N GLN A 76 -0.54 1.34 -12.18
CA GLN A 76 -1.41 1.03 -13.29
C GLN A 76 -1.86 -0.42 -13.24
N ALA A 77 -3.15 -0.64 -13.39
CA ALA A 77 -3.73 -1.97 -13.45
C ALA A 77 -3.34 -2.64 -14.76
N ASP A 78 -3.21 -3.97 -14.72
CA ASP A 78 -2.91 -4.74 -15.90
C ASP A 78 -4.02 -4.62 -16.94
N LYS A 79 -3.68 -4.79 -18.20
CA LYS A 79 -4.65 -4.62 -19.26
C LYS A 79 -5.56 -5.84 -19.43
N GLU A 80 -5.13 -6.99 -18.92
CA GLU A 80 -5.90 -8.24 -19.05
C GLU A 80 -6.50 -8.69 -17.73
N GLU A 81 -5.76 -8.51 -16.64
CA GLU A 81 -6.21 -8.89 -15.31
C GLU A 81 -6.06 -7.70 -14.37
N PRO A 82 -6.86 -6.66 -14.57
CA PRO A 82 -6.71 -5.45 -13.75
C PRO A 82 -6.98 -5.75 -12.28
N TRP A 83 -6.21 -5.11 -11.43
CA TRP A 83 -6.31 -5.37 -10.00
C TRP A 83 -7.53 -4.69 -9.38
N SER A 84 -7.94 -5.28 -8.25
CA SER A 84 -8.85 -4.65 -7.31
C SER A 84 -8.10 -4.50 -6.01
N TYR A 85 -8.36 -3.43 -5.27
CA TYR A 85 -7.64 -3.23 -4.01
C TYR A 85 -8.47 -2.45 -3.01
N TYR A 86 -8.14 -2.65 -1.74
CA TYR A 86 -8.56 -1.75 -0.67
C TYR A 86 -7.49 -0.70 -0.51
N TRP A 87 -7.90 0.52 -0.17
CA TRP A 87 -6.94 1.58 0.10
C TRP A 87 -7.30 2.28 1.40
N LEU A 88 -6.26 2.67 2.14
CA LEU A 88 -6.38 3.31 3.45
C LEU A 88 -5.50 4.54 3.47
N GLY A 89 -6.11 5.70 3.68
CA GLY A 89 -5.36 6.94 3.85
C GLY A 89 -5.20 7.22 5.33
N MET A 90 -3.98 7.43 5.77
CA MET A 90 -3.66 7.52 7.19
C MET A 90 -2.88 8.78 7.52
N THR A 91 -3.20 9.38 8.66
CA THR A 91 -2.49 10.54 9.18
C THR A 91 -2.24 10.31 10.67
N GLY A 92 -1.56 11.27 11.30
CA GLY A 92 -1.28 11.18 12.72
C GLY A 92 0.21 11.18 12.99
N GLY A 93 0.58 11.64 14.17
CA GLY A 93 1.99 11.80 14.51
C GLY A 93 2.76 10.50 14.50
N ARG A 94 2.12 9.40 14.83
CA ARG A 94 2.81 8.12 14.90
C ARG A 94 2.79 7.31 13.64
N VAL A 95 2.03 7.74 12.65
CA VAL A 95 1.98 7.02 11.37
C VAL A 95 3.37 7.02 10.73
N TYR A 96 4.02 8.17 10.75
CA TYR A 96 5.35 8.29 10.19
C TYR A 96 6.34 7.36 10.90
N ASP A 97 6.32 7.36 12.22
CA ASP A 97 7.23 6.51 12.98
C ASP A 97 6.97 5.04 12.74
N TYR A 98 5.70 4.67 12.70
CA TYR A 98 5.32 3.29 12.45
C TYR A 98 5.87 2.78 11.12
N PHE A 99 5.60 3.51 10.05
CA PHE A 99 6.05 3.08 8.73
C PHE A 99 7.55 3.22 8.55
N ASN A 100 8.16 4.17 9.25
CA ASN A 100 9.59 4.40 9.12
C ASN A 100 10.42 3.22 9.61
N HIS A 101 9.86 2.36 10.42
CA HIS A 101 10.55 1.19 10.96
C HIS A 101 10.03 -0.12 10.38
N SER A 102 9.27 -0.05 9.31
CA SER A 102 8.69 -1.26 8.71
C SER A 102 9.34 -1.54 7.37
N GLN A 103 9.29 -2.81 6.98
CA GLN A 103 9.82 -3.25 5.70
C GLN A 103 9.16 -2.50 4.55
N ILE A 104 7.84 -2.32 4.64
CA ILE A 104 7.10 -1.70 3.56
C ILE A 104 7.49 -0.23 3.35
N ALA A 105 7.98 0.43 4.41
CA ALA A 105 8.37 1.83 4.29
C ALA A 105 9.62 2.01 3.45
N GLU A 106 10.51 1.05 3.46
CA GLU A 106 11.75 1.14 2.69
C GLU A 106 11.50 0.99 1.20
N ASP A 107 10.77 -0.04 0.83
CA ASP A 107 10.57 -0.38 -0.58
C ASP A 107 9.27 0.12 -1.14
N CYS A 108 8.35 0.54 -0.27
CA CYS A 108 7.01 0.98 -0.60
C CYS A 108 6.15 -0.14 -1.18
N TYR A 109 6.55 -1.38 -1.02
CA TYR A 109 5.73 -2.53 -1.36
C TYR A 109 6.15 -3.73 -0.52
N LEU A 110 5.27 -4.71 -0.44
CA LEU A 110 5.53 -5.94 0.29
C LEU A 110 4.84 -7.08 -0.44
N LEU A 111 5.63 -8.07 -0.85
CA LEU A 111 5.11 -9.21 -1.60
C LEU A 111 4.61 -10.28 -0.62
N ALA A 112 3.50 -10.90 -0.95
CA ALA A 112 2.94 -11.96 -0.12
C ALA A 112 3.92 -13.11 0.06
N ASN A 113 4.58 -13.52 -1.00
CA ASN A 113 5.59 -14.56 -0.97
C ASN A 113 6.77 -14.20 -0.08
N GLN A 114 7.26 -13.00 -0.25
CA GLN A 114 8.40 -12.50 0.50
C GLN A 114 8.06 -12.44 1.98
N LYS A 115 6.86 -12.02 2.29
CA LYS A 115 6.38 -11.95 3.66
C LYS A 115 6.40 -13.32 4.32
N ARG A 116 5.92 -14.34 3.62
CA ARG A 116 5.90 -15.69 4.16
C ARG A 116 7.31 -16.26 4.32
N LYS A 117 8.18 -15.96 3.37
CA LYS A 117 9.56 -16.37 3.45
C LYS A 117 10.24 -15.77 4.66
N THR A 118 10.02 -14.50 4.89
CA THR A 118 10.60 -13.80 6.02
C THR A 118 10.13 -14.43 7.34
N ASP A 119 8.85 -14.75 7.42
CA ASP A 119 8.30 -15.39 8.61
C ASP A 119 8.96 -16.72 8.89
N ARG A 120 9.22 -17.51 7.86
CA ARG A 120 9.88 -18.80 8.04
C ARG A 120 11.34 -18.67 8.45
N ILE A 121 12.01 -17.70 7.86
CA ILE A 121 13.41 -17.48 8.18
C ILE A 121 13.57 -16.94 9.60
N GLY A 122 12.62 -16.14 10.02
CA GLY A 122 12.68 -15.54 11.35
C GLY A 122 12.55 -16.52 12.48
N LYS A 123 12.26 -17.76 12.19
CA LYS A 123 12.20 -18.79 13.21
C LYS A 123 13.56 -19.45 13.41
#